data_6fea4d8550344d1d82ce0f420017a37c
#
_entry.id   6fea4d8550344d1d82ce0f420017a37c
#
_cell.length_a   1.000
_cell.length_b   1.000
_cell.length_c   1.000
_cell.angle_alpha   90.00
_cell.angle_beta   90.00
_cell.angle_gamma   90.00
#
_symmetry.space_group_name_H-M   'P 1'
#
loop_
_entity.id
_entity.type
_entity.pdbx_description
1 polymer ?
#
loop_
_entity_poly.entity_id
_entity_poly.type
_entity_poly.pdbx_seq_one_letter_code
_entity_poly.pdbx_strand_id
1 'polypeptide(L)'
;MQQSGDAAAAAAAFSDALCGDASAPTADALLADRIVTLIESDSTVVAVDHVGAAVGVSARTVQRLTLRYTGLTPLTLIRRRRLHEAAERVRNDQSALADIAADTGFSDHAHLTREFSRVLGFTPSAYRATASTD
;
A
#
# COMPACT_ATOMS: atom_id res chain seq x y z
N MET A 1 -5.29 -11.97 24.72
CA MET A 1 -6.12 -10.75 24.69
C MET A 1 -5.48 -9.54 25.34
N GLN A 2 -4.71 -9.69 26.41
CA GLN A 2 -4.00 -8.56 27.04
C GLN A 2 -2.87 -7.99 26.16
N GLN A 3 -2.25 -8.80 25.31
CA GLN A 3 -1.14 -8.36 24.45
C GLN A 3 -1.56 -7.36 23.36
N SER A 4 -2.79 -7.44 22.87
CA SER A 4 -3.30 -6.49 21.85
C SER A 4 -3.54 -5.09 22.44
N GLY A 5 -4.03 -5.02 23.66
CA GLY A 5 -4.23 -3.75 24.35
C GLY A 5 -2.94 -3.04 24.72
N ASP A 6 -1.94 -3.80 25.13
CA ASP A 6 -0.63 -3.27 25.50
C ASP A 6 0.14 -2.74 24.28
N ALA A 7 0.05 -3.44 23.14
CA ALA A 7 0.69 -2.99 21.90
C ALA A 7 0.06 -1.70 21.38
N ALA A 8 -1.27 -1.57 21.42
CA ALA A 8 -1.97 -0.36 21.02
C ALA A 8 -1.64 0.81 21.94
N ALA A 9 -1.61 0.57 23.27
CA ALA A 9 -1.25 1.58 24.25
C ALA A 9 0.21 2.03 24.09
N ALA A 10 1.13 1.10 23.84
CA ALA A 10 2.54 1.40 23.60
C ALA A 10 2.73 2.20 22.32
N ALA A 11 2.03 1.86 21.26
CA ALA A 11 2.06 2.60 20.00
C ALA A 11 1.52 4.02 20.17
N ALA A 12 0.42 4.18 20.90
CA ALA A 12 -0.16 5.49 21.18
C ALA A 12 0.78 6.34 22.04
N ALA A 13 1.38 5.76 23.08
CA ALA A 13 2.34 6.44 23.95
C ALA A 13 3.60 6.84 23.19
N PHE A 14 4.07 6.00 22.29
CA PHE A 14 5.22 6.29 21.43
C PHE A 14 4.92 7.43 20.46
N SER A 15 3.74 7.41 19.86
CA SER A 15 3.26 8.46 18.98
C SER A 15 3.16 9.80 19.70
N ASP A 16 2.60 9.80 20.91
CA ASP A 16 2.49 10.98 21.76
C ASP A 16 3.86 11.54 22.16
N ALA A 17 4.81 10.66 22.49
CA ALA A 17 6.17 11.06 22.83
C ALA A 17 6.89 11.68 21.63
N LEU A 18 6.67 11.20 20.42
CA LEU A 18 7.26 11.75 19.19
C LEU A 18 6.63 13.08 18.80
N CYS A 19 5.35 13.26 19.05
CA CYS A 19 4.64 14.50 18.75
C CYS A 19 4.85 15.61 19.78
N GLY A 20 5.41 15.29 20.94
CA GLY A 20 5.74 16.26 22.01
C GLY A 20 4.53 16.91 22.68
N ASP A 21 3.33 16.57 22.27
CA ASP A 21 2.08 17.11 22.82
C ASP A 21 1.01 16.03 22.71
N ALA A 22 0.37 15.71 23.82
CA ALA A 22 -0.67 14.67 23.89
C ALA A 22 -2.00 15.12 23.26
N SER A 23 -1.96 16.10 22.38
CA SER A 23 -3.15 16.64 21.73
C SER A 23 -3.59 15.78 20.55
N ALA A 24 -4.79 16.00 20.07
CA ALA A 24 -5.36 15.37 18.90
C ALA A 24 -4.45 15.52 17.67
N PRO A 25 -4.47 14.56 16.73
CA PRO A 25 -3.70 14.66 15.49
C PRO A 25 -3.99 15.98 14.77
N THR A 26 -2.99 16.53 14.10
CA THR A 26 -3.17 17.74 13.28
C THR A 26 -4.06 17.44 12.08
N ALA A 27 -4.61 18.50 11.45
CA ALA A 27 -5.36 18.37 10.22
C ALA A 27 -4.55 17.67 9.12
N ASP A 28 -3.25 17.99 9.02
CA ASP A 28 -2.35 17.35 8.07
C ASP A 28 -2.16 15.86 8.36
N ALA A 29 -2.02 15.48 9.61
CA ALA A 29 -1.89 14.07 10.01
C ALA A 29 -3.16 13.28 9.68
N LEU A 30 -4.34 13.84 9.93
CA LEU A 30 -5.61 13.23 9.59
C LEU A 30 -5.78 13.10 8.07
N LEU A 31 -5.39 14.11 7.33
CA LEU A 31 -5.44 14.08 5.87
C LEU A 31 -4.48 13.04 5.29
N ALA A 32 -3.26 12.97 5.83
CA ALA A 32 -2.29 11.94 5.44
C ALA A 32 -2.83 10.54 5.69
N ASP A 33 -3.47 10.30 6.82
CA ASP A 33 -4.10 9.02 7.14
C ASP A 33 -5.20 8.66 6.14
N ARG A 34 -6.05 9.61 5.79
CA ARG A 34 -7.09 9.42 4.77
C ARG A 34 -6.50 9.08 3.40
N ILE A 35 -5.42 9.76 3.03
CA ILE A 35 -4.72 9.51 1.75
C ILE A 35 -4.17 8.09 1.72
N VAL A 36 -3.45 7.68 2.75
CA VAL A 36 -2.86 6.34 2.83
C VAL A 36 -3.94 5.26 2.84
N THR A 37 -4.98 5.43 3.64
CA THR A 37 -6.11 4.50 3.71
C THR A 37 -6.79 4.36 2.34
N LEU A 38 -7.00 5.46 1.63
CA LEU A 38 -7.59 5.44 0.30
C LEU A 38 -6.71 4.66 -0.69
N ILE A 39 -5.41 4.92 -0.69
CA ILE A 39 -4.48 4.21 -1.58
C ILE A 39 -4.48 2.70 -1.29
N GLU A 40 -4.50 2.32 -0.04
CA GLU A 40 -4.43 0.91 0.37
C GLU A 40 -5.74 0.16 0.15
N SER A 41 -6.88 0.83 0.25
CA SER A 41 -8.18 0.18 0.22
C SER A 41 -8.92 0.27 -1.11
N ASP A 42 -8.60 1.22 -1.97
CA ASP A 42 -9.32 1.46 -3.22
C ASP A 42 -8.47 1.08 -4.44
N SER A 43 -8.81 -0.06 -5.05
CA SER A 43 -8.10 -0.59 -6.22
C SER A 43 -8.27 0.25 -7.48
N THR A 44 -9.26 1.15 -7.51
CA THR A 44 -9.46 2.07 -8.66
C THR A 44 -8.49 3.24 -8.64
N VAL A 45 -7.83 3.49 -7.52
CA VAL A 45 -6.82 4.56 -7.40
C VAL A 45 -5.52 4.09 -8.03
N VAL A 46 -5.23 4.61 -9.21
CA VAL A 46 -4.05 4.22 -10.01
C VAL A 46 -3.10 5.37 -10.27
N ALA A 47 -3.47 6.59 -9.89
CA ALA A 47 -2.66 7.79 -10.09
C ALA A 47 -2.83 8.75 -8.91
N VAL A 48 -1.82 9.61 -8.71
CA VAL A 48 -1.82 10.60 -7.63
C VAL A 48 -2.99 11.59 -7.77
N ASP A 49 -3.35 11.94 -9.01
CA ASP A 49 -4.47 12.84 -9.29
C ASP A 49 -5.81 12.28 -8.79
N HIS A 50 -5.99 10.96 -8.87
CA HIS A 50 -7.19 10.29 -8.35
C HIS A 50 -7.30 10.49 -6.84
N VAL A 51 -6.19 10.38 -6.14
CA VAL A 51 -6.14 10.58 -4.68
C VAL A 51 -6.50 12.02 -4.33
N GLY A 52 -5.87 12.98 -5.00
CA GLY A 52 -6.13 14.41 -4.78
C GLY A 52 -7.59 14.76 -5.00
N ALA A 53 -8.19 14.28 -6.07
CA ALA A 53 -9.59 14.52 -6.39
C ALA A 53 -10.52 13.93 -5.31
N ALA A 54 -10.21 12.74 -4.82
CA ALA A 54 -11.05 12.06 -3.82
C ALA A 54 -11.03 12.75 -2.44
N VAL A 55 -9.87 13.30 -2.04
CA VAL A 55 -9.74 13.97 -0.73
C VAL A 55 -9.81 15.50 -0.82
N GLY A 56 -9.94 16.05 -2.02
CA GLY A 56 -10.16 17.49 -2.22
C GLY A 56 -8.91 18.35 -2.12
N VAL A 57 -7.73 17.82 -2.47
CA VAL A 57 -6.46 18.55 -2.44
C VAL A 57 -5.68 18.34 -3.72
N SER A 58 -4.63 19.16 -3.95
CA SER A 58 -3.78 19.03 -5.13
C SER A 58 -2.88 17.79 -5.04
N ALA A 59 -2.41 17.31 -6.20
CA ALA A 59 -1.42 16.24 -6.28
C ALA A 59 -0.15 16.59 -5.48
N ARG A 60 0.27 17.85 -5.52
CA ARG A 60 1.43 18.32 -4.76
C ARG A 60 1.24 18.16 -3.26
N THR A 61 0.06 18.48 -2.75
CA THR A 61 -0.28 18.29 -1.33
C THR A 61 -0.27 16.81 -0.96
N VAL A 62 -0.85 15.95 -1.82
CA VAL A 62 -0.80 14.49 -1.63
C VAL A 62 0.65 14.00 -1.53
N GLN A 63 1.50 14.41 -2.44
CA GLN A 63 2.91 14.03 -2.46
C GLN A 63 3.65 14.50 -1.19
N ARG A 64 3.44 15.75 -0.81
CA ARG A 64 4.08 16.33 0.38
C ARG A 64 3.68 15.61 1.66
N LEU A 65 2.40 15.38 1.86
CA LEU A 65 1.89 14.74 3.08
C LEU A 65 2.28 13.26 3.15
N THR A 66 2.17 12.56 2.04
CA THR A 66 2.54 11.13 1.97
C THR A 66 4.02 10.95 2.30
N LEU A 67 4.88 11.74 1.69
CA LEU A 67 6.32 11.68 1.94
C LEU A 67 6.66 12.05 3.39
N ARG A 68 6.02 13.08 3.92
CA ARG A 68 6.26 13.54 5.30
C ARG A 68 5.88 12.48 6.34
N TYR A 69 4.73 11.83 6.19
CA TYR A 69 4.19 10.93 7.22
C TYR A 69 4.55 9.46 7.02
N THR A 70 4.89 9.03 5.80
CA THR A 70 5.25 7.64 5.51
C THR A 70 6.70 7.46 5.05
N GLY A 71 7.34 8.53 4.61
CA GLY A 71 8.66 8.45 3.98
C GLY A 71 8.63 7.91 2.55
N LEU A 72 7.43 7.67 2.00
CA LEU A 72 7.25 7.09 0.66
C LEU A 72 6.42 8.03 -0.20
N THR A 73 6.62 7.95 -1.52
CA THR A 73 5.78 8.69 -2.46
C THR A 73 4.44 7.98 -2.64
N PRO A 74 3.38 8.72 -3.03
CA PRO A 74 2.08 8.09 -3.32
C PRO A 74 2.18 7.02 -4.40
N LEU A 75 2.99 7.24 -5.42
CA LEU A 75 3.20 6.28 -6.50
C LEU A 75 3.81 4.97 -5.98
N THR A 76 4.76 5.06 -5.05
CA THR A 76 5.35 3.88 -4.40
C THR A 76 4.28 3.10 -3.63
N LEU A 77 3.40 3.78 -2.90
CA LEU A 77 2.31 3.13 -2.17
C LEU A 77 1.32 2.45 -3.12
N ILE A 78 0.97 3.10 -4.22
CA ILE A 78 0.09 2.52 -5.25
C ILE A 78 0.74 1.26 -5.85
N ARG A 79 2.02 1.30 -6.18
CA ARG A 79 2.76 0.16 -6.71
C ARG A 79 2.81 -1.01 -5.73
N ARG A 80 3.02 -0.73 -4.45
CA ARG A 80 3.03 -1.76 -3.41
C ARG A 80 1.66 -2.42 -3.26
N ARG A 81 0.59 -1.64 -3.29
CA ARG A 81 -0.77 -2.19 -3.25
C ARG A 81 -1.03 -3.11 -4.45
N ARG A 82 -0.70 -2.65 -5.66
CA ARG A 82 -0.87 -3.46 -6.87
C ARG A 82 -0.10 -4.76 -6.81
N LEU A 83 1.12 -4.71 -6.32
CA LEU A 83 1.95 -5.91 -6.18
C LEU A 83 1.35 -6.87 -5.15
N HIS A 84 0.83 -6.34 -4.05
CA HIS A 84 0.16 -7.13 -3.03
C HIS A 84 -1.10 -7.82 -3.58
N GLU A 85 -1.93 -7.08 -4.32
CA GLU A 85 -3.11 -7.63 -4.99
C GLU A 85 -2.72 -8.73 -5.98
N ALA A 86 -1.67 -8.50 -6.77
CA ALA A 86 -1.17 -9.50 -7.71
C ALA A 86 -0.66 -10.75 -6.98
N ALA A 87 0.06 -10.58 -5.88
CA ALA A 87 0.57 -11.70 -5.09
C ALA A 87 -0.56 -12.55 -4.50
N GLU A 88 -1.61 -11.92 -4.00
CA GLU A 88 -2.79 -12.62 -3.50
C GLU A 88 -3.48 -13.43 -4.61
N ARG A 89 -3.62 -12.85 -5.78
CA ARG A 89 -4.23 -13.54 -6.92
C ARG A 89 -3.35 -14.69 -7.43
N VAL A 90 -2.04 -14.49 -7.50
CA VAL A 90 -1.10 -15.55 -7.87
C VAL A 90 -1.22 -16.73 -6.91
N ARG A 91 -1.38 -16.46 -5.63
CA ARG A 91 -1.50 -17.48 -4.59
C ARG A 91 -2.85 -18.21 -4.62
N ASN A 92 -3.94 -17.48 -4.80
CA ASN A 92 -5.29 -17.99 -4.57
C ASN A 92 -6.06 -18.38 -5.84
N ASP A 93 -5.52 -18.08 -7.00
CA ASP A 93 -6.23 -18.08 -8.28
C ASP A 93 -5.33 -18.76 -9.34
N GLN A 94 -5.93 -19.57 -10.19
CA GLN A 94 -5.22 -20.26 -11.29
C GLN A 94 -5.25 -19.46 -12.60
N SER A 95 -5.66 -18.21 -12.56
CA SER A 95 -5.68 -17.33 -13.74
C SER A 95 -4.29 -17.20 -14.35
N ALA A 96 -4.25 -16.93 -15.65
CA ALA A 96 -2.99 -16.67 -16.35
C ALA A 96 -2.32 -15.43 -15.77
N LEU A 97 -0.99 -15.45 -15.68
CA LEU A 97 -0.22 -14.31 -15.14
C LEU A 97 -0.44 -13.05 -15.95
N ALA A 98 -0.68 -13.17 -17.27
CA ALA A 98 -1.01 -12.03 -18.12
C ALA A 98 -2.32 -11.35 -17.71
N ASP A 99 -3.34 -12.14 -17.34
CA ASP A 99 -4.63 -11.63 -16.86
C ASP A 99 -4.49 -10.94 -15.50
N ILE A 100 -3.73 -11.54 -14.60
CA ILE A 100 -3.43 -10.95 -13.29
C ILE A 100 -2.71 -9.62 -13.47
N ALA A 101 -1.71 -9.57 -14.35
CA ALA A 101 -0.98 -8.34 -14.66
C ALA A 101 -1.92 -7.24 -15.15
N ALA A 102 -2.78 -7.55 -16.12
CA ALA A 102 -3.75 -6.60 -16.66
C ALA A 102 -4.70 -6.08 -15.58
N ASP A 103 -5.26 -6.97 -14.76
CA ASP A 103 -6.24 -6.62 -13.74
C ASP A 103 -5.66 -5.84 -12.57
N THR A 104 -4.37 -5.99 -12.31
CA THR A 104 -3.69 -5.33 -11.19
C THR A 104 -2.87 -4.11 -11.63
N GLY A 105 -2.98 -3.70 -12.87
CA GLY A 105 -2.41 -2.45 -13.38
C GLY A 105 -0.97 -2.51 -13.86
N PHE A 106 -0.46 -3.71 -14.13
CA PHE A 106 0.84 -3.89 -14.79
C PHE A 106 0.65 -3.86 -16.31
N SER A 107 1.64 -3.35 -17.02
CA SER A 107 1.55 -3.19 -18.48
C SER A 107 1.47 -4.55 -19.21
N ASP A 108 2.18 -5.56 -18.69
CA ASP A 108 2.20 -6.92 -19.23
C ASP A 108 2.72 -7.92 -18.20
N HIS A 109 2.76 -9.19 -18.57
CA HIS A 109 3.28 -10.29 -17.77
C HIS A 109 4.76 -10.07 -17.38
N ALA A 110 5.56 -9.59 -18.31
CA ALA A 110 7.00 -9.35 -18.07
C ALA A 110 7.21 -8.25 -17.02
N HIS A 111 6.42 -7.19 -17.08
CA HIS A 111 6.46 -6.10 -16.09
C HIS A 111 6.08 -6.62 -14.70
N LEU A 112 5.01 -7.39 -14.58
CA LEU A 112 4.62 -8.02 -13.32
C LEU A 112 5.75 -8.90 -12.78
N THR A 113 6.32 -9.75 -13.62
CA THR A 113 7.41 -10.66 -13.22
C THR A 113 8.63 -9.92 -12.70
N ARG A 114 9.03 -8.84 -13.38
CA ARG A 114 10.17 -8.03 -12.94
C ARG A 114 9.93 -7.36 -11.58
N GLU A 115 8.78 -6.72 -11.41
CA GLU A 115 8.44 -6.05 -10.15
C GLU A 115 8.27 -7.04 -9.01
N PHE A 116 7.61 -8.15 -9.27
CA PHE A 116 7.39 -9.22 -8.30
C PHE A 116 8.74 -9.79 -7.82
N SER A 117 9.63 -10.12 -8.74
CA SER A 117 10.95 -10.67 -8.42
C SER A 117 11.83 -9.66 -7.68
N ARG A 118 11.76 -8.39 -8.08
CA ARG A 118 12.54 -7.32 -7.45
C ARG A 118 12.16 -7.12 -5.98
N VAL A 119 10.88 -7.17 -5.67
CA VAL A 119 10.38 -6.88 -4.31
C VAL A 119 10.34 -8.14 -3.44
N LEU A 120 9.87 -9.26 -4.00
CA LEU A 120 9.64 -10.48 -3.23
C LEU A 120 10.79 -11.49 -3.31
N GLY A 121 11.71 -11.33 -4.26
CA GLY A 121 12.89 -12.18 -4.38
C GLY A 121 12.67 -13.48 -5.15
N PHE A 122 11.46 -13.73 -5.66
CA PHE A 122 11.13 -14.92 -6.47
C PHE A 122 10.08 -14.57 -7.51
N THR A 123 9.95 -15.42 -8.55
CA THR A 123 8.99 -15.17 -9.64
C THR A 123 7.56 -15.49 -9.22
N PRO A 124 6.55 -14.92 -9.90
CA PRO A 124 5.16 -15.30 -9.66
C PRO A 124 4.90 -16.79 -9.81
N SER A 125 5.52 -17.43 -10.79
CA SER A 125 5.38 -18.86 -11.04
C SER A 125 5.94 -19.70 -9.87
N ALA A 126 7.12 -19.32 -9.35
CA ALA A 126 7.72 -19.97 -8.19
C ALA A 126 6.87 -19.78 -6.94
N TYR A 127 6.30 -18.60 -6.75
CA TYR A 127 5.42 -18.29 -5.63
C TYR A 127 4.13 -19.13 -5.67
N ARG A 128 3.52 -19.26 -6.85
CA ARG A 128 2.35 -20.11 -7.06
C ARG A 128 2.65 -21.57 -6.73
N ALA A 129 3.81 -22.07 -7.13
CA ALA A 129 4.23 -23.43 -6.85
C ALA A 129 4.36 -23.70 -5.34
N THR A 130 4.92 -22.76 -4.57
CA THR A 130 5.01 -22.91 -3.12
C THR A 130 3.64 -22.93 -2.44
N ALA A 131 2.71 -22.13 -2.92
CA ALA A 131 1.34 -22.08 -2.38
C ALA A 131 0.56 -23.37 -2.65
N SER A 132 0.88 -24.08 -3.73
CA SER A 132 0.23 -25.34 -4.09
C SER A 132 0.72 -26.54 -3.27
N THR A 133 1.80 -26.37 -2.51
CA THR A 133 2.39 -27.45 -1.70
C THR A 133 1.81 -27.52 -0.29
N ASP A 134 1.14 -26.48 0.13
CA ASP A 134 0.44 -26.41 1.42
C ASP A 134 -1.03 -26.83 1.26
#